data_cc1f99258b6e810eb3d1b2a8c6ff5f4b
#
_entry.id   cc1f99258b6e810eb3d1b2a8c6ff5f4b
#
_cell.length_a   1.000
_cell.length_b   1.000
_cell.length_c   1.000
_cell.angle_alpha   90.00
_cell.angle_beta   90.00
_cell.angle_gamma   90.00
#
_symmetry.space_group_name_H-M   'P 1'
#
loop_
_entity.id
_entity.type
_entity.pdbx_description
1 polymer ?
#
loop_
_entity_poly.entity_id
_entity_poly.type
_entity_poly.pdbx_seq_one_letter_code
_entity_poly.pdbx_strand_id
1 'polypeptide(L)'
;GIDYGLRMIGIAGGGLIVAIIYYMRHRKVKRRRNITDIFRETHFCSIRTKFFIRLTTGLTIAMLIGDFYHVLKPAWISFTVLSLVHPFVNESRKKIVYRIIGTIIGGILYFVLFEWVVPDPWHPVLLILTGYIYLFLRTYWIQQIFITLNSLSGAMVFLQADVAFEMRILFV
;
A
#
# COMPACT_ATOMS: atom_id res chain seq x y z
N GLY A 1 -15.18 -8.04 -20.73
CA GLY A 1 -15.56 -6.61 -20.83
C GLY A 1 -16.28 -6.06 -19.59
N ILE A 2 -17.10 -6.88 -18.91
CA ILE A 2 -17.92 -6.43 -17.76
C ILE A 2 -17.05 -6.05 -16.53
N ASP A 3 -15.95 -6.77 -16.29
CA ASP A 3 -15.09 -6.52 -15.14
C ASP A 3 -14.39 -5.16 -15.14
N TYR A 4 -14.00 -4.66 -16.33
CA TYR A 4 -13.36 -3.34 -16.43
C TYR A 4 -14.34 -2.21 -16.13
N GLY A 5 -15.59 -2.31 -16.60
CA GLY A 5 -16.62 -1.33 -16.34
C GLY A 5 -16.95 -1.21 -14.86
N LEU A 6 -17.12 -2.33 -14.15
CA LEU A 6 -17.37 -2.36 -12.71
C LEU A 6 -16.19 -1.80 -11.90
N ARG A 7 -14.95 -2.10 -12.28
CA ARG A 7 -13.75 -1.53 -11.66
C ARG A 7 -13.66 -0.02 -11.85
N MET A 8 -13.92 0.47 -13.05
CA MET A 8 -13.95 1.91 -13.34
C MET A 8 -15.02 2.64 -12.52
N ILE A 9 -16.23 2.07 -12.44
CA ILE A 9 -17.32 2.61 -11.61
C ILE A 9 -16.94 2.61 -10.13
N GLY A 10 -16.33 1.53 -9.63
CA GLY A 10 -15.87 1.44 -8.25
C GLY A 10 -14.81 2.50 -7.90
N ILE A 11 -13.83 2.70 -8.77
CA ILE A 11 -12.77 3.72 -8.60
C ILE A 11 -13.39 5.13 -8.67
N ALA A 12 -14.24 5.39 -9.65
CA ALA A 12 -14.90 6.68 -9.81
C ALA A 12 -15.83 6.99 -8.61
N GLY A 13 -16.62 6.00 -8.18
CA GLY A 13 -17.50 6.11 -7.01
C GLY A 13 -16.73 6.37 -5.71
N GLY A 14 -15.65 5.60 -5.47
CA GLY A 14 -14.78 5.81 -4.31
C GLY A 14 -14.11 7.20 -4.33
N GLY A 15 -13.61 7.62 -5.48
CA GLY A 15 -13.03 8.96 -5.66
C GLY A 15 -14.04 10.07 -5.41
N LEU A 16 -15.27 9.91 -5.86
CA LEU A 16 -16.35 10.88 -5.67
C LEU A 16 -16.74 10.98 -4.20
N ILE A 17 -16.86 9.86 -3.49
CA ILE A 17 -17.14 9.84 -2.03
C ILE A 17 -16.03 10.58 -1.27
N VAL A 18 -14.77 10.30 -1.55
CA VAL A 18 -13.63 10.96 -0.92
C VAL A 18 -13.65 12.46 -1.21
N ALA A 19 -13.94 12.86 -2.46
CA ALA A 19 -14.04 14.27 -2.85
C ALA A 19 -15.17 14.99 -2.10
N ILE A 20 -16.34 14.36 -1.95
CA ILE A 20 -17.48 14.92 -1.19
C ILE A 20 -17.11 15.08 0.28
N ILE A 21 -16.54 14.06 0.93
CA ILE A 21 -16.12 14.11 2.34
C ILE A 21 -15.08 15.21 2.53
N TYR A 22 -14.09 15.28 1.64
CA TYR A 22 -13.07 16.32 1.66
C TYR A 22 -13.66 17.72 1.51
N TYR A 23 -14.59 17.92 0.56
CA TYR A 23 -15.28 19.17 0.33
C TYR A 23 -16.09 19.59 1.56
N MET A 24 -16.88 18.69 2.13
CA MET A 24 -17.69 18.96 3.33
C MET A 24 -16.81 19.36 4.53
N ARG A 25 -15.69 18.68 4.72
CA ARG A 25 -14.78 18.92 5.85
C ARG A 25 -14.01 20.23 5.70
N HIS A 26 -13.69 20.64 4.46
CA HIS A 26 -12.86 21.82 4.17
C HIS A 26 -13.66 23.03 3.64
N ARG A 27 -14.98 22.91 3.53
CA ARG A 27 -15.86 23.97 3.00
C ARG A 27 -15.73 25.33 3.70
N LYS A 28 -15.38 25.31 4.99
CA LYS A 28 -15.23 26.54 5.82
C LYS A 28 -13.82 27.15 5.75
N VAL A 29 -12.86 26.44 5.18
CA VAL A 29 -11.49 26.94 5.05
C VAL A 29 -11.41 27.80 3.79
N LYS A 30 -11.42 29.13 3.93
CA LYS A 30 -11.18 30.07 2.82
C LYS A 30 -9.76 29.84 2.25
N ARG A 31 -9.63 28.93 1.30
CA ARG A 31 -8.38 28.79 0.51
C ARG A 31 -8.36 29.89 -0.56
N ARG A 32 -7.54 30.91 -0.32
CA ARG A 32 -7.24 31.99 -1.27
C ARG A 32 -6.20 31.58 -2.33
N ARG A 33 -6.03 30.28 -2.61
CA ARG A 33 -5.05 29.79 -3.57
C ARG A 33 -5.75 29.40 -4.87
N ASN A 34 -5.37 30.06 -5.95
CA ASN A 34 -5.80 29.73 -7.31
C ASN A 34 -4.95 28.57 -7.85
N ILE A 35 -5.49 27.82 -8.83
CA ILE A 35 -4.78 26.73 -9.51
C ILE A 35 -3.49 27.27 -10.16
N THR A 36 -3.49 28.51 -10.64
CA THR A 36 -2.31 29.20 -11.20
C THR A 36 -1.17 29.38 -10.18
N ASP A 37 -1.47 29.50 -8.89
CA ASP A 37 -0.44 29.61 -7.86
C ASP A 37 0.31 28.30 -7.66
N ILE A 38 -0.35 27.14 -7.90
CA ILE A 38 0.29 25.84 -7.84
C ILE A 38 1.37 25.71 -8.93
N PHE A 39 1.09 26.18 -10.13
CA PHE A 39 2.06 26.15 -11.23
C PHE A 39 3.21 27.16 -11.03
N ARG A 40 2.92 28.29 -10.38
CA ARG A 40 3.91 29.34 -10.09
C ARG A 40 4.84 28.96 -8.93
N GLU A 41 4.36 28.17 -7.97
CA GLU A 41 5.15 27.67 -6.81
C GLU A 41 5.97 26.40 -7.14
N THR A 42 5.87 25.81 -8.34
CA THR A 42 6.67 24.65 -8.75
C THR A 42 8.12 25.06 -9.09
N HIS A 43 8.87 25.46 -8.07
CA HIS A 43 10.33 25.54 -8.21
C HIS A 43 10.94 24.14 -8.17
N PHE A 44 11.74 23.78 -9.19
CA PHE A 44 12.43 22.47 -9.27
C PHE A 44 13.29 22.14 -8.04
N CYS A 45 13.70 23.13 -7.27
CA CYS A 45 14.44 22.95 -6.02
C CYS A 45 13.58 22.66 -4.80
N SER A 46 12.26 22.75 -4.88
CA SER A 46 11.37 22.49 -3.75
C SER A 46 11.41 20.99 -3.36
N ILE A 47 11.44 20.72 -2.05
CA ILE A 47 11.35 19.36 -1.49
C ILE A 47 10.09 18.65 -2.00
N ARG A 48 8.98 19.39 -2.14
CA ARG A 48 7.71 18.89 -2.66
C ARG A 48 7.85 18.42 -4.11
N THR A 49 8.45 19.24 -4.99
CA THR A 49 8.64 18.89 -6.41
C THR A 49 9.55 17.67 -6.55
N LYS A 50 10.66 17.62 -5.80
CA LYS A 50 11.55 16.45 -5.77
C LYS A 50 10.85 15.18 -5.31
N PHE A 51 9.95 15.29 -4.33
CA PHE A 51 9.14 14.16 -3.88
C PHE A 51 8.19 13.66 -4.98
N PHE A 52 7.46 14.56 -5.65
CA PHE A 52 6.56 14.19 -6.73
C PHE A 52 7.30 13.55 -7.91
N ILE A 53 8.44 14.10 -8.31
CA ILE A 53 9.26 13.52 -9.39
C ILE A 53 9.69 12.10 -9.02
N ARG A 54 10.22 11.88 -7.81
CA ARG A 54 10.62 10.54 -7.34
C ARG A 54 9.44 9.58 -7.30
N LEU A 55 8.29 10.03 -6.79
CA LEU A 55 7.09 9.22 -6.71
C LEU A 55 6.59 8.81 -8.09
N THR A 56 6.45 9.77 -9.00
CA THR A 56 5.97 9.52 -10.37
C THR A 56 6.94 8.59 -11.11
N THR A 57 8.25 8.89 -11.09
CA THR A 57 9.26 8.04 -11.73
C THR A 57 9.26 6.63 -11.15
N GLY A 58 9.21 6.51 -9.82
CA GLY A 58 9.16 5.20 -9.15
C GLY A 58 7.91 4.39 -9.52
N LEU A 59 6.74 5.02 -9.54
CA LEU A 59 5.49 4.36 -9.95
C LEU A 59 5.51 3.95 -11.42
N THR A 60 6.03 4.81 -12.32
CA THR A 60 6.12 4.49 -13.75
C THR A 60 7.05 3.29 -13.97
N ILE A 61 8.22 3.29 -13.34
CA ILE A 61 9.16 2.14 -13.42
C ILE A 61 8.52 0.88 -12.85
N ALA A 62 7.84 0.97 -11.71
CA ALA A 62 7.15 -0.17 -11.09
C ALA A 62 6.07 -0.77 -12.00
N MET A 63 5.29 0.07 -12.68
CA MET A 63 4.28 -0.37 -13.64
C MET A 63 4.92 -1.03 -14.87
N LEU A 64 5.97 -0.41 -15.43
CA LEU A 64 6.69 -0.97 -16.58
C LEU A 64 7.31 -2.35 -16.25
N ILE A 65 7.91 -2.49 -15.07
CA ILE A 65 8.44 -3.77 -14.61
C ILE A 65 7.32 -4.80 -14.46
N GLY A 66 6.19 -4.40 -13.85
CA GLY A 66 5.03 -5.27 -13.67
C GLY A 66 4.45 -5.78 -14.99
N ASP A 67 4.35 -4.91 -15.99
CA ASP A 67 3.87 -5.27 -17.33
C ASP A 67 4.88 -6.13 -18.09
N PHE A 68 6.17 -5.79 -18.04
CA PHE A 68 7.23 -6.51 -18.75
C PHE A 68 7.38 -7.96 -18.27
N TYR A 69 7.32 -8.19 -16.96
CA TYR A 69 7.43 -9.53 -16.37
C TYR A 69 6.09 -10.26 -16.26
N HIS A 70 5.00 -9.70 -16.80
CA HIS A 70 3.65 -10.28 -16.72
C HIS A 70 3.24 -10.71 -15.30
N VAL A 71 3.59 -9.87 -14.33
CA VAL A 71 3.33 -10.17 -12.92
C VAL A 71 1.81 -10.26 -12.66
N LEU A 72 1.37 -11.32 -11.98
CA LEU A 72 -0.05 -11.58 -11.70
C LEU A 72 -0.77 -10.42 -10.99
N LYS A 73 -0.04 -9.62 -10.21
CA LYS A 73 -0.59 -8.44 -9.51
C LYS A 73 0.39 -7.26 -9.53
N PRO A 74 0.56 -6.55 -10.68
CA PRO A 74 1.51 -5.45 -10.82
C PRO A 74 1.22 -4.29 -9.84
N ALA A 75 -0.03 -4.15 -9.40
CA ALA A 75 -0.42 -3.16 -8.39
C ALA A 75 0.35 -3.30 -7.06
N TRP A 76 0.78 -4.50 -6.67
CA TRP A 76 1.53 -4.69 -5.43
C TRP A 76 2.89 -4.00 -5.45
N ILE A 77 3.58 -4.02 -6.59
CA ILE A 77 4.85 -3.29 -6.77
C ILE A 77 4.61 -1.80 -6.62
N SER A 78 3.55 -1.29 -7.23
CA SER A 78 3.18 0.13 -7.16
C SER A 78 2.83 0.55 -5.72
N PHE A 79 2.09 -0.26 -4.98
CA PHE A 79 1.80 -0.01 -3.56
C PHE A 79 3.06 -0.04 -2.69
N THR A 80 4.01 -0.91 -3.00
CA THR A 80 5.31 -0.93 -2.31
C THR A 80 6.05 0.38 -2.52
N VAL A 81 6.19 0.83 -3.77
CA VAL A 81 6.84 2.12 -4.10
C VAL A 81 6.12 3.27 -3.40
N LEU A 82 4.78 3.34 -3.50
CA LEU A 82 3.99 4.40 -2.87
C LEU A 82 4.22 4.48 -1.35
N SER A 83 4.32 3.34 -0.69
CA SER A 83 4.49 3.29 0.77
C SER A 83 5.92 3.61 1.24
N LEU A 84 6.93 3.43 0.37
CA LEU A 84 8.34 3.63 0.70
C LEU A 84 8.83 5.03 0.36
N VAL A 85 8.25 5.67 -0.67
CA VAL A 85 8.67 7.01 -1.09
C VAL A 85 8.27 8.04 -0.03
N HIS A 86 9.27 8.74 0.50
CA HIS A 86 9.10 9.81 1.47
C HIS A 86 9.82 11.08 1.00
N PRO A 87 9.38 12.29 1.40
CA PRO A 87 10.09 13.53 1.05
C PRO A 87 11.57 13.53 1.48
N PHE A 88 11.87 12.91 2.64
CA PHE A 88 13.22 12.78 3.18
C PHE A 88 13.83 11.40 2.88
N VAL A 89 14.97 11.37 2.22
CA VAL A 89 15.66 10.14 1.78
C VAL A 89 16.03 9.23 2.96
N ASN A 90 16.48 9.81 4.07
CA ASN A 90 16.90 9.06 5.26
C ASN A 90 15.73 8.27 5.88
N GLU A 91 14.53 8.84 5.86
CA GLU A 91 13.32 8.16 6.34
C GLU A 91 12.88 7.06 5.39
N SER A 92 13.01 7.26 4.07
CA SER A 92 12.74 6.21 3.09
C SER A 92 13.65 5.00 3.30
N ARG A 93 14.95 5.19 3.52
CA ARG A 93 15.90 4.10 3.79
C ARG A 93 15.52 3.30 5.05
N LYS A 94 15.21 3.98 6.14
CA LYS A 94 14.74 3.32 7.38
C LYS A 94 13.48 2.51 7.14
N LYS A 95 12.51 3.06 6.39
CA LYS A 95 11.27 2.36 6.06
C LYS A 95 11.50 1.12 5.21
N ILE A 96 12.45 1.15 4.26
CA ILE A 96 12.82 -0.01 3.45
C ILE A 96 13.31 -1.15 4.34
N VAL A 97 14.27 -0.87 5.24
CA VAL A 97 14.82 -1.87 6.15
C VAL A 97 13.73 -2.45 7.05
N TYR A 98 12.92 -1.59 7.66
CA TYR A 98 11.81 -2.04 8.51
C TYR A 98 10.77 -2.85 7.75
N ARG A 99 10.54 -2.53 6.48
CA ARG A 99 9.63 -3.29 5.63
C ARG A 99 10.17 -4.68 5.34
N ILE A 100 11.45 -4.82 4.96
CA ILE A 100 12.08 -6.11 4.70
C ILE A 100 12.00 -6.99 5.96
N ILE A 101 12.47 -6.47 7.10
CA ILE A 101 12.45 -7.20 8.37
C ILE A 101 11.01 -7.57 8.75
N GLY A 102 10.08 -6.60 8.68
CA GLY A 102 8.68 -6.83 9.01
C GLY A 102 8.00 -7.85 8.10
N THR A 103 8.39 -7.91 6.81
CA THR A 103 7.85 -8.91 5.87
C THR A 103 8.38 -10.30 6.18
N ILE A 104 9.66 -10.45 6.49
CA ILE A 104 10.24 -11.75 6.86
C ILE A 104 9.59 -12.26 8.16
N ILE A 105 9.57 -11.43 9.20
CA ILE A 105 8.97 -11.82 10.49
C ILE A 105 7.47 -12.09 10.34
N GLY A 106 6.75 -11.23 9.60
CA GLY A 106 5.32 -11.40 9.35
C GLY A 106 4.99 -12.65 8.56
N GLY A 107 5.85 -13.03 7.59
CA GLY A 107 5.73 -14.28 6.84
C GLY A 107 5.95 -15.51 7.71
N ILE A 108 7.00 -15.52 8.53
CA ILE A 108 7.25 -16.62 9.50
C ILE A 108 6.07 -16.75 10.47
N LEU A 109 5.63 -15.63 11.03
CA LEU A 109 4.49 -15.61 11.96
C LEU A 109 3.20 -16.11 11.30
N TYR A 110 3.01 -15.77 10.01
CA TYR A 110 1.89 -16.25 9.22
C TYR A 110 1.90 -17.80 9.15
N PHE A 111 3.01 -18.42 8.73
CA PHE A 111 3.12 -19.88 8.64
C PHE A 111 2.88 -20.53 9.99
N VAL A 112 3.49 -20.02 11.06
CA VAL A 112 3.31 -20.58 12.41
C VAL A 112 1.85 -20.49 12.86
N LEU A 113 1.19 -19.35 12.67
CA LEU A 113 -0.18 -19.15 13.15
C LEU A 113 -1.22 -19.89 12.30
N PHE A 114 -1.10 -19.80 10.98
CA PHE A 114 -2.14 -20.32 10.08
C PHE A 114 -1.94 -21.77 9.67
N GLU A 115 -0.71 -22.29 9.68
CA GLU A 115 -0.45 -23.70 9.32
C GLU A 115 -0.36 -24.62 10.54
N TRP A 116 0.17 -24.11 11.68
CA TRP A 116 0.51 -24.99 12.81
C TRP A 116 -0.37 -24.78 14.05
N VAL A 117 -0.81 -23.56 14.33
CA VAL A 117 -1.44 -23.24 15.61
C VAL A 117 -2.95 -23.18 15.51
N VAL A 118 -3.50 -22.57 14.44
CA VAL A 118 -4.91 -22.26 14.34
C VAL A 118 -5.59 -23.18 13.33
N PRO A 119 -6.64 -23.95 13.72
CA PRO A 119 -7.43 -24.74 12.78
C PRO A 119 -8.15 -23.86 11.74
N ASP A 120 -8.32 -24.40 10.51
CA ASP A 120 -8.92 -23.71 9.36
C ASP A 120 -10.20 -22.91 9.65
N PRO A 121 -11.19 -23.44 10.45
CA PRO A 121 -12.42 -22.69 10.68
C PRO A 121 -12.23 -21.38 11.46
N TRP A 122 -11.08 -21.21 12.15
CA TRP A 122 -10.78 -20.03 12.95
C TRP A 122 -9.94 -18.97 12.21
N HIS A 123 -9.44 -19.27 11.00
CA HIS A 123 -8.67 -18.33 10.19
C HIS A 123 -9.36 -16.99 9.96
N PRO A 124 -10.68 -16.91 9.64
CA PRO A 124 -11.35 -15.62 9.47
C PRO A 124 -11.39 -14.79 10.76
N VAL A 125 -11.55 -15.44 11.91
CA VAL A 125 -11.56 -14.77 13.22
C VAL A 125 -10.18 -14.20 13.53
N LEU A 126 -9.12 -14.99 13.29
CA LEU A 126 -7.75 -14.56 13.48
C LEU A 126 -7.41 -13.36 12.56
N LEU A 127 -7.89 -13.36 11.32
CA LEU A 127 -7.69 -12.28 10.37
C LEU A 127 -8.35 -10.97 10.84
N ILE A 128 -9.58 -11.05 11.34
CA ILE A 128 -10.28 -9.89 11.91
C ILE A 128 -9.52 -9.38 13.15
N LEU A 129 -9.07 -10.28 14.02
CA LEU A 129 -8.35 -9.93 15.25
C LEU A 129 -7.02 -9.24 14.93
N THR A 130 -6.24 -9.79 14.01
CA THR A 130 -4.96 -9.19 13.60
C THR A 130 -5.15 -7.85 12.91
N GLY A 131 -6.20 -7.70 12.08
CA GLY A 131 -6.59 -6.44 11.49
C GLY A 131 -7.00 -5.40 12.53
N TYR A 132 -7.71 -5.82 13.58
CA TYR A 132 -8.10 -4.96 14.68
C TYR A 132 -6.90 -4.50 15.50
N ILE A 133 -6.00 -5.42 15.88
CA ILE A 133 -4.77 -5.11 16.61
C ILE A 133 -3.91 -4.11 15.81
N TYR A 134 -3.82 -4.26 14.49
CA TYR A 134 -3.10 -3.35 13.61
C TYR A 134 -3.49 -1.89 13.80
N LEU A 135 -4.77 -1.58 14.05
CA LEU A 135 -5.25 -0.21 14.22
C LEU A 135 -4.68 0.52 15.44
N PHE A 136 -4.25 -0.22 16.46
CA PHE A 136 -3.68 0.34 17.69
C PHE A 136 -2.17 0.47 17.65
N LEU A 137 -1.50 -0.12 16.67
CA LEU A 137 -0.05 -0.11 16.56
C LEU A 137 0.42 1.26 16.05
N ARG A 138 1.35 1.88 16.77
CA ARG A 138 1.97 3.15 16.38
C ARG A 138 3.33 2.97 15.71
N THR A 139 4.01 1.88 15.99
CA THR A 139 5.39 1.65 15.56
C THR A 139 5.40 1.02 14.16
N TYR A 140 6.00 1.68 13.19
CA TYR A 140 5.96 1.29 11.77
C TYR A 140 6.45 -0.14 11.49
N TRP A 141 7.53 -0.61 12.12
CA TRP A 141 8.04 -1.97 11.88
C TRP A 141 7.10 -3.06 12.38
N ILE A 142 6.40 -2.83 13.50
CA ILE A 142 5.38 -3.76 14.01
C ILE A 142 4.15 -3.74 13.09
N GLN A 143 3.72 -2.55 12.67
CA GLN A 143 2.63 -2.42 11.67
C GLN A 143 2.93 -3.23 10.41
N GLN A 144 4.18 -3.26 9.97
CA GLN A 144 4.59 -3.97 8.77
C GLN A 144 4.46 -5.50 8.91
N ILE A 145 4.69 -6.05 10.10
CA ILE A 145 4.44 -7.47 10.41
C ILE A 145 2.96 -7.80 10.20
N PHE A 146 2.06 -7.01 10.80
CA PHE A 146 0.62 -7.24 10.70
C PHE A 146 0.08 -6.97 9.29
N ILE A 147 0.60 -5.97 8.57
CA ILE A 147 0.26 -5.74 7.16
C ILE A 147 0.62 -6.96 6.32
N THR A 148 1.80 -7.54 6.54
CA THR A 148 2.25 -8.74 5.81
C THR A 148 1.34 -9.92 6.13
N LEU A 149 1.04 -10.16 7.39
CA LEU A 149 0.18 -11.23 7.86
C LEU A 149 -1.22 -11.13 7.23
N ASN A 150 -1.87 -9.98 7.32
CA ASN A 150 -3.18 -9.75 6.72
C ASN A 150 -3.15 -9.82 5.17
N SER A 151 -2.07 -9.36 4.55
CA SER A 151 -1.90 -9.43 3.10
C SER A 151 -1.75 -10.86 2.58
N LEU A 152 -0.99 -11.70 3.29
CA LEU A 152 -0.84 -13.12 2.97
C LEU A 152 -2.15 -13.87 3.16
N SER A 153 -2.83 -13.67 4.30
CA SER A 153 -4.13 -14.28 4.55
C SER A 153 -5.18 -13.90 3.50
N GLY A 154 -5.21 -12.63 3.08
CA GLY A 154 -6.09 -12.19 1.99
C GLY A 154 -5.70 -12.75 0.62
N ALA A 155 -4.41 -13.03 0.39
CA ALA A 155 -3.94 -13.62 -0.86
C ALA A 155 -4.29 -15.11 -0.97
N MET A 156 -4.33 -15.85 0.15
CA MET A 156 -4.71 -17.26 0.17
C MET A 156 -6.12 -17.54 -0.32
N VAL A 157 -7.02 -16.59 -0.22
CA VAL A 157 -8.37 -16.71 -0.79
C VAL A 157 -8.32 -16.93 -2.31
N PHE A 158 -7.23 -16.49 -2.97
CA PHE A 158 -7.08 -16.52 -4.43
C PHE A 158 -5.86 -17.31 -4.92
N LEU A 159 -4.89 -17.60 -4.05
CA LEU A 159 -3.59 -18.20 -4.39
C LEU A 159 -3.20 -19.23 -3.32
N GLN A 160 -2.41 -20.25 -3.72
CA GLN A 160 -1.80 -21.15 -2.75
C GLN A 160 -0.80 -20.38 -1.86
N ALA A 161 -0.62 -20.85 -0.62
CA ALA A 161 0.16 -20.15 0.42
C ALA A 161 1.59 -19.83 -0.04
N ASP A 162 2.25 -20.83 -0.63
CA ASP A 162 3.63 -20.77 -1.07
C ASP A 162 3.83 -19.69 -2.14
N VAL A 163 2.92 -19.63 -3.13
CA VAL A 163 2.95 -18.64 -4.21
C VAL A 163 2.69 -17.22 -3.67
N ALA A 164 1.77 -17.08 -2.71
CA ALA A 164 1.48 -15.79 -2.09
C ALA A 164 2.68 -15.27 -1.30
N PHE A 165 3.41 -16.15 -0.60
CA PHE A 165 4.59 -15.80 0.18
C PHE A 165 5.78 -15.42 -0.71
N GLU A 166 6.08 -16.23 -1.74
CA GLU A 166 7.15 -15.94 -2.71
C GLU A 166 6.91 -14.58 -3.38
N MET A 167 5.67 -14.32 -3.85
CA MET A 167 5.32 -13.03 -4.42
C MET A 167 5.49 -11.88 -3.42
N ARG A 168 5.17 -12.09 -2.15
CA ARG A 168 5.31 -11.05 -1.13
C ARG A 168 6.77 -10.69 -0.88
N ILE A 169 7.67 -11.68 -0.87
CA ILE A 169 9.11 -11.44 -0.73
C ILE A 169 9.67 -10.76 -1.98
N LEU A 170 9.25 -11.19 -3.16
CA LEU A 170 9.75 -10.66 -4.43
C LEU A 170 9.40 -9.16 -4.60
N PHE A 171 8.26 -8.70 -4.06
CA PHE A 171 7.77 -7.33 -4.24
C PHE A 171 8.05 -6.38 -3.07
N VAL A 172 8.85 -6.79 -2.10
CA VAL A 172 9.30 -5.96 -0.96
C VAL A 172 10.64 -5.34 -1.23
#